data_932c2ee1119b21fa7262d82f65473d5f
#
_entry.id   932c2ee1119b21fa7262d82f65473d5f
#
_cell.length_a   1.000
_cell.length_b   1.000
_cell.length_c   1.000
_cell.angle_alpha   90.00
_cell.angle_beta   90.00
_cell.angle_gamma   90.00
#
_symmetry.space_group_name_H-M   'P 1'
#
loop_
_entity.id
_entity.type
_entity.pdbx_description
1 polymer ?
#
loop_
_entity_poly.entity_id
_entity_poly.type
_entity_poly.pdbx_seq_one_letter_code
_entity_poly.pdbx_strand_id
1 'polypeptide(L)' 'MPKKQLVDKLSIYVPKSKSEMQPVERLMKIGAKKDRSINYLVVEAIMQYLEREENKQ' A
#
# COMPACT_ATOMS: atom_id res chain seq x y z
N MET A 1 14.29 -12.98 -14.70
CA MET A 1 13.82 -12.35 -14.49
C MET A 1 14.16 -11.24 -13.88
N PRO A 2 14.64 -10.77 -13.91
CA PRO A 2 15.09 -9.66 -13.28
C PRO A 2 14.30 -8.51 -13.49
N LYS A 3 13.68 -8.42 -14.46
CA LYS A 3 12.94 -7.42 -14.66
C LYS A 3 11.94 -7.28 -13.71
N LYS A 4 11.91 -7.97 -12.73
CA LYS A 4 10.94 -7.81 -11.80
C LYS A 4 10.92 -6.45 -11.31
N GLN A 5 11.89 -5.67 -11.46
CA GLN A 5 11.85 -4.36 -10.95
C GLN A 5 10.80 -3.58 -11.67
N LEU A 6 10.61 -3.85 -12.93
CA LEU A 6 9.64 -3.12 -13.68
C LEU A 6 8.23 -3.43 -13.25
N VAL A 7 8.00 -4.67 -12.93
CA VAL A 7 6.66 -5.02 -12.51
C VAL A 7 6.38 -4.55 -11.13
N ASP A 8 7.38 -4.06 -10.44
CA ASP A 8 7.15 -3.58 -9.11
C ASP A 8 6.67 -2.15 -9.08
N LYS A 9 6.53 -1.52 -10.23
CA LYS A 9 5.99 -0.19 -10.25
C LYS A 9 4.49 -0.27 -10.36
N LEU A 10 3.82 0.46 -9.53
CA LEU A 10 2.37 0.37 -9.47
C LEU A 10 1.75 1.74 -9.34
N SER A 11 0.85 2.07 -10.25
CA SER A 11 0.11 3.30 -10.16
C SER A 11 -1.27 2.98 -9.62
N ILE A 12 -1.66 3.67 -8.58
CA ILE A 12 -2.92 3.38 -7.93
C ILE A 12 -3.86 4.55 -8.06
N TYR A 13 -5.05 4.28 -8.52
CA TYR A 13 -6.08 5.29 -8.63
C TYR A 13 -6.99 5.19 -7.40
N VAL A 14 -7.18 6.31 -6.72
CA VAL A 14 -8.04 6.32 -5.55
C VAL A 14 -9.39 6.88 -5.97
N PRO A 15 -10.43 6.05 -6.01
CA PRO A 15 -11.74 6.52 -6.45
C PRO A 15 -12.29 7.56 -5.49
N LYS A 16 -13.17 8.39 -6.02
CA LYS A 16 -13.70 9.48 -5.23
C LYS A 16 -14.31 9.04 -3.92
N SER A 17 -15.03 7.95 -3.95
CA SER A 17 -15.70 7.48 -2.73
C SER A 17 -14.68 7.12 -1.64
N LYS A 18 -13.49 6.70 -2.04
CA LYS A 18 -12.48 6.36 -1.06
C LYS A 18 -11.59 7.55 -0.72
N SER A 19 -11.44 8.48 -1.68
CA SER A 19 -10.55 9.60 -1.44
C SER A 19 -11.09 10.50 -0.33
N GLU A 20 -12.38 10.47 -0.08
CA GLU A 20 -12.96 11.26 0.99
C GLU A 20 -12.49 10.78 2.35
N MET A 21 -12.03 9.54 2.44
CA MET A 21 -11.52 9.00 3.68
C MET A 21 -10.04 9.32 3.85
N GLN A 22 -9.47 9.99 2.86
CA GLN A 22 -8.08 10.43 2.89
C GLN A 22 -7.10 9.30 3.18
N PRO A 23 -7.16 8.22 2.40
CA PRO A 23 -6.30 7.08 2.71
C PRO A 23 -4.83 7.38 2.59
N VAL A 24 -4.45 8.17 1.59
CA VAL A 24 -3.03 8.48 1.40
C VAL A 24 -2.53 9.37 2.52
N GLU A 25 -3.29 10.39 2.86
CA GLU A 25 -2.89 11.30 3.93
C GLU A 25 -2.79 10.59 5.27
N ARG A 26 -3.74 9.69 5.53
CA ARG A 26 -3.72 8.96 6.79
C ARG A 26 -2.53 8.00 6.84
N LEU A 27 -2.22 7.39 5.70
CA LEU A 27 -1.09 6.49 5.65
C LEU A 27 0.22 7.25 5.83
N MET A 28 0.29 8.46 5.27
CA MET A 28 1.49 9.27 5.43
C MET A 28 1.71 9.65 6.89
N LYS A 29 0.64 9.86 7.63
CA LYS A 29 0.78 10.17 9.04
C LYS A 29 1.34 8.98 9.80
N ILE A 30 0.91 7.80 9.44
CA ILE A 30 1.43 6.60 10.07
C ILE A 30 2.90 6.42 9.72
N GLY A 31 3.25 6.72 8.47
CA GLY A 31 4.62 6.62 8.03
C GLY A 31 5.54 7.55 8.79
N ALA A 32 5.06 8.76 9.06
CA ALA A 32 5.85 9.71 9.81
C ALA A 32 6.10 9.21 11.23
N LYS A 33 5.08 8.61 11.83
CA LYS A 33 5.25 8.09 13.18
C LYS A 33 6.19 6.90 13.22
N LYS A 34 6.15 6.06 12.20
CA LYS A 34 6.99 4.87 12.18
C LYS A 34 8.30 5.08 11.47
N ASP A 35 8.52 6.29 10.96
CA ASP A 35 9.74 6.59 10.23
C ASP A 35 9.90 5.65 9.03
N ARG A 36 8.79 5.47 8.29
CA ARG A 36 8.79 4.63 7.11
C ARG A 36 8.23 5.42 5.93
N SER A 37 8.71 5.13 4.73
CA SER A 37 8.23 5.81 3.55
C SER A 37 6.83 5.32 3.20
N ILE A 38 6.12 6.13 2.42
CA ILE A 38 4.78 5.75 2.00
C ILE A 38 4.86 4.50 1.14
N ASN A 39 5.90 4.38 0.33
CA ASN A 39 6.06 3.21 -0.53
C ASN A 39 6.21 1.94 0.32
N TYR A 40 6.97 2.03 1.39
CA TYR A 40 7.15 0.89 2.27
C TYR A 40 5.80 0.46 2.87
N LEU A 41 5.01 1.44 3.30
CA LEU A 41 3.74 1.12 3.94
C LEU A 41 2.73 0.56 2.96
N VAL A 42 2.75 1.02 1.72
CA VAL A 42 1.84 0.50 0.72
C VAL A 42 2.17 -0.98 0.45
N VAL A 43 3.45 -1.30 0.31
CA VAL A 43 3.84 -2.67 0.07
C VAL A 43 3.49 -3.53 1.29
N GLU A 44 3.70 -2.99 2.49
CA GLU A 44 3.39 -3.72 3.69
C GLU A 44 1.89 -4.00 3.77
N ALA A 45 1.07 -3.04 3.39
CA ALA A 45 -0.38 -3.22 3.41
C ALA A 45 -0.80 -4.31 2.42
N ILE A 46 -0.16 -4.33 1.26
CA ILE A 46 -0.46 -5.35 0.28
C ILE A 46 -0.13 -6.73 0.82
N MET A 47 1.03 -6.85 1.45
CA MET A 47 1.44 -8.14 1.98
C MET A 47 0.50 -8.60 3.09
N GLN A 48 0.10 -7.69 3.96
CA GLN A 48 -0.80 -8.06 5.04
C GLN A 48 -2.18 -8.45 4.50
N TYR A 49 -2.63 -7.74 3.48
CA TYR A 49 -3.93 -8.05 2.90
C TYR A 49 -3.89 -9.44 2.26
N LEU A 50 -2.82 -9.73 1.52
CA LEU A 50 -2.70 -11.03 0.86
C LEU A 50 -2.64 -12.15 1.89
N GLU A 51 -1.87 -11.95 2.93
CA GLU A 51 -1.74 -12.98 3.95
C GLU A 51 -3.09 -13.27 4.59
N ARG A 52 -3.86 -12.24 4.87
CA ARG A 52 -5.15 -12.43 5.49
C ARG A 52 -6.12 -13.13 4.55
N GLU A 53 -6.15 -12.72 3.27
CA GLU A 53 -7.09 -13.31 2.34
C GLU A 53 -6.72 -14.73 1.97
N GLU A 54 -5.44 -15.01 1.80
CA GLU A 54 -5.02 -16.33 1.41
C GLU A 54 -5.16 -17.34 2.56
N ASN A 55 -5.20 -16.85 3.78
CA ASN A 55 -5.36 -17.75 4.91
C ASN A 55 -6.81 -17.94 5.32
N LYS A 56 -7.71 -17.37 4.57
CA LYS A 56 -9.10 -17.52 4.89
C LYS A 56 -9.67 -18.85 4.46
N GLN A 57 -8.97 -19.57 3.68
CA GLN A 57 -9.45 -20.83 3.12
C GLN A 57 -10.03 -21.76 4.14
#